data_62c48362e1ed809815395c5f0dbba7b5
#
_entry.id   62c48362e1ed809815395c5f0dbba7b5
#
_cell.length_a   1.000
_cell.length_b   1.000
_cell.length_c   1.000
_cell.angle_alpha   90.00
_cell.angle_beta   90.00
_cell.angle_gamma   90.00
#
_symmetry.space_group_name_H-M   'P 1'
#
loop_
_entity.id
_entity.type
_entity.pdbx_description
1 polymer ?
#
loop_
_entity_poly.entity_id
_entity_poly.type
_entity_poly.pdbx_seq_one_letter_code
_entity_poly.pdbx_strand_id
1 'polypeptide(L)'
;MAEILSLHDAVKQFVNDGDTVALEGFTHLIPTAAGHEIIRQGKKDLTLVRMTPDLIYDQLIGAGCARKLIFSWGGNPGVGSLHRLRDAVEKQWPHALEIEEHSHADLANAYVAGASGLPFAVLRAYAGSDLPKVNPLIKSVTCPFTGEVLAAVPSVRPDVTVIHAQKADRKGNVLLWGILGVQKEAALAAKRCIVTVEEIVDDLQAPMNACVLPTWALSAVCHVPGGAHPSYAHGYTERDNRFYQAWDPIARDRETFTAWINEYIHGTADFNEFQAKLARASEAK
;
A
#
# COMPACT_ATOMS: atom_id res chain seq x y z
N MET A 1 -15.49 -11.87 -11.88
CA MET A 1 -16.16 -11.51 -10.62
C MET A 1 -15.18 -11.84 -9.50
N ALA A 2 -15.11 -10.99 -8.48
CA ALA A 2 -14.23 -11.21 -7.33
C ALA A 2 -14.57 -12.53 -6.62
N GLU A 3 -13.55 -13.28 -6.22
CA GLU A 3 -13.69 -14.48 -5.42
C GLU A 3 -13.60 -14.11 -3.92
N ILE A 4 -14.39 -14.77 -3.08
CA ILE A 4 -14.23 -14.64 -1.62
C ILE A 4 -13.23 -15.71 -1.18
N LEU A 5 -12.04 -15.27 -0.78
CA LEU A 5 -10.90 -16.12 -0.46
C LEU A 5 -10.35 -15.83 0.95
N SER A 6 -9.57 -16.78 1.48
CA SER A 6 -8.65 -16.44 2.57
C SER A 6 -7.58 -15.45 2.07
N LEU A 7 -7.03 -14.61 2.96
CA LEU A 7 -5.95 -13.72 2.56
C LEU A 7 -4.71 -14.49 2.09
N HIS A 8 -4.43 -15.64 2.72
CA HIS A 8 -3.36 -16.53 2.32
C HIS A 8 -3.52 -16.99 0.87
N ASP A 9 -4.70 -17.51 0.50
CA ASP A 9 -4.95 -18.00 -0.85
C ASP A 9 -4.94 -16.87 -1.88
N ALA A 10 -5.51 -15.69 -1.54
CA ALA A 10 -5.50 -14.53 -2.42
C ALA A 10 -4.07 -14.05 -2.72
N VAL A 11 -3.21 -13.91 -1.71
CA VAL A 11 -1.80 -13.52 -1.91
C VAL A 11 -1.05 -14.61 -2.69
N LYS A 12 -1.28 -15.89 -2.38
CA LYS A 12 -0.65 -17.00 -3.08
C LYS A 12 -1.02 -17.05 -4.56
N GLN A 13 -2.29 -16.79 -4.87
CA GLN A 13 -2.83 -16.88 -6.23
C GLN A 13 -2.49 -15.65 -7.09
N PHE A 14 -2.50 -14.44 -6.50
CA PHE A 14 -2.49 -13.21 -7.27
C PHE A 14 -1.20 -12.39 -7.16
N VAL A 15 -0.33 -12.63 -6.17
CA VAL A 15 0.95 -11.94 -6.02
C VAL A 15 2.10 -12.88 -6.41
N ASN A 16 2.88 -12.49 -7.41
CA ASN A 16 4.04 -13.24 -7.86
C ASN A 16 5.34 -12.47 -7.60
N ASP A 17 6.45 -13.19 -7.52
CA ASP A 17 7.76 -12.56 -7.49
C ASP A 17 7.96 -11.69 -8.74
N GLY A 18 8.55 -10.51 -8.54
CA GLY A 18 8.76 -9.53 -9.60
C GLY A 18 7.57 -8.63 -9.92
N ASP A 19 6.38 -8.89 -9.39
CA ASP A 19 5.19 -8.05 -9.62
C ASP A 19 5.40 -6.61 -9.13
N THR A 20 4.72 -5.68 -9.80
CA THR A 20 4.50 -4.34 -9.28
C THR A 20 3.28 -4.36 -8.36
N VAL A 21 3.50 -4.12 -7.07
CA VAL A 21 2.48 -4.22 -6.01
C VAL A 21 2.22 -2.87 -5.36
N ALA A 22 0.96 -2.44 -5.37
CA ALA A 22 0.50 -1.27 -4.64
C ALA A 22 -0.29 -1.69 -3.40
N LEU A 23 0.11 -1.22 -2.22
CA LEU A 23 -0.60 -1.36 -0.96
C LEU A 23 -1.12 0.02 -0.57
N GLU A 24 -2.28 0.42 -1.10
CA GLU A 24 -2.76 1.79 -0.97
C GLU A 24 -3.70 2.01 0.22
N GLY A 25 -3.54 3.16 0.83
CA GLY A 25 -4.32 3.71 1.93
C GLY A 25 -3.66 5.01 2.39
N PHE A 26 -4.41 6.02 2.76
CA PHE A 26 -3.86 7.32 3.16
C PHE A 26 -4.14 7.60 4.63
N THR A 27 -3.22 7.24 5.52
CA THR A 27 -3.36 7.24 7.00
C THR A 27 -4.49 6.36 7.52
N HIS A 28 -5.39 5.96 6.69
CA HIS A 28 -6.63 5.25 6.88
C HIS A 28 -6.70 4.05 5.93
N LEU A 29 -7.25 2.93 6.36
CA LEU A 29 -7.45 1.73 5.55
C LEU A 29 -6.16 1.21 4.89
N ILE A 30 -5.04 1.25 5.60
CA ILE A 30 -3.77 0.71 5.10
C ILE A 30 -3.82 -0.82 5.17
N PRO A 31 -3.61 -1.56 4.08
CA PRO A 31 -3.77 -3.01 4.06
C PRO A 31 -2.58 -3.74 4.70
N THR A 32 -2.33 -3.49 6.00
CA THR A 32 -1.19 -4.04 6.74
C THR A 32 -1.20 -5.56 6.77
N ALA A 33 -2.38 -6.16 6.97
CA ALA A 33 -2.53 -7.61 6.97
C ALA A 33 -2.02 -8.26 5.68
N ALA A 34 -2.28 -7.64 4.54
CA ALA A 34 -1.81 -8.14 3.26
C ALA A 34 -0.29 -8.00 3.10
N GLY A 35 0.29 -6.90 3.58
CA GLY A 35 1.75 -6.75 3.63
C GLY A 35 2.42 -7.82 4.50
N HIS A 36 1.84 -8.14 5.68
CA HIS A 36 2.32 -9.24 6.51
C HIS A 36 2.21 -10.59 5.79
N GLU A 37 1.14 -10.82 5.04
CA GLU A 37 0.98 -12.06 4.30
C GLU A 37 1.98 -12.19 3.15
N ILE A 38 2.30 -11.08 2.45
CA ILE A 38 3.35 -11.02 1.44
C ILE A 38 4.71 -11.40 2.06
N ILE A 39 5.04 -10.87 3.25
CA ILE A 39 6.27 -11.22 3.98
C ILE A 39 6.24 -12.69 4.39
N ARG A 40 5.14 -13.18 4.96
CA ARG A 40 4.99 -14.57 5.43
C ARG A 40 5.19 -15.58 4.32
N GLN A 41 4.69 -15.28 3.10
CA GLN A 41 4.88 -16.12 1.92
C GLN A 41 6.25 -15.94 1.24
N GLY A 42 7.10 -15.04 1.74
CA GLY A 42 8.45 -14.81 1.24
C GLY A 42 8.49 -14.31 -0.20
N LYS A 43 7.51 -13.48 -0.62
CA LYS A 43 7.49 -12.89 -1.97
C LYS A 43 8.70 -11.98 -2.16
N LYS A 44 9.28 -11.98 -3.37
CA LYS A 44 10.57 -11.34 -3.66
C LYS A 44 10.54 -10.47 -4.91
N ASP A 45 11.58 -9.65 -5.04
CA ASP A 45 11.83 -8.82 -6.23
C ASP A 45 10.68 -7.89 -6.60
N LEU A 46 9.83 -7.52 -5.64
CA LEU A 46 8.67 -6.67 -5.88
C LEU A 46 9.08 -5.23 -6.21
N THR A 47 8.38 -4.63 -7.15
CA THR A 47 8.32 -3.18 -7.28
C THR A 47 7.16 -2.67 -6.45
N LEU A 48 7.45 -2.05 -5.31
CA LEU A 48 6.43 -1.50 -4.43
C LEU A 48 6.03 -0.10 -4.89
N VAL A 49 4.73 0.19 -4.90
CA VAL A 49 4.20 1.52 -5.29
C VAL A 49 3.29 2.02 -4.20
N ARG A 50 3.49 3.26 -3.74
CA ARG A 50 2.56 3.97 -2.86
C ARG A 50 2.87 5.46 -2.81
N MET A 51 1.83 6.30 -2.72
CA MET A 51 2.04 7.74 -2.53
C MET A 51 2.80 8.06 -1.24
N THR A 52 2.43 7.43 -0.14
CA THR A 52 2.97 7.70 1.19
C THR A 52 3.36 6.41 1.92
N PRO A 53 4.46 5.73 1.52
CA PRO A 53 4.99 4.59 2.27
C PRO A 53 5.12 4.85 3.76
N ASP A 54 4.65 3.91 4.56
CA ASP A 54 4.71 3.93 6.02
C ASP A 54 5.27 2.61 6.59
N LEU A 55 4.87 2.23 7.80
CA LEU A 55 5.42 1.08 8.52
C LEU A 55 5.39 -0.21 7.71
N ILE A 56 4.30 -0.50 7.00
CA ILE A 56 4.22 -1.77 6.26
C ILE A 56 5.24 -1.82 5.12
N TYR A 57 5.57 -0.66 4.52
CA TYR A 57 6.62 -0.58 3.52
C TYR A 57 8.02 -0.73 4.13
N ASP A 58 8.24 -0.15 5.32
CA ASP A 58 9.48 -0.36 6.08
C ASP A 58 9.68 -1.85 6.41
N GLN A 59 8.60 -2.55 6.78
CA GLN A 59 8.60 -3.99 7.05
C GLN A 59 8.89 -4.82 5.79
N LEU A 60 8.20 -4.55 4.68
CA LEU A 60 8.40 -5.25 3.40
C LEU A 60 9.84 -5.08 2.87
N ILE A 61 10.36 -3.86 2.93
CA ILE A 61 11.72 -3.55 2.47
C ILE A 61 12.74 -4.25 3.37
N GLY A 62 12.61 -4.10 4.70
CA GLY A 62 13.52 -4.74 5.66
C GLY A 62 13.47 -6.26 5.63
N ALA A 63 12.32 -6.86 5.30
CA ALA A 63 12.17 -8.30 5.10
C ALA A 63 12.72 -8.80 3.74
N GLY A 64 13.23 -7.89 2.88
CA GLY A 64 13.82 -8.26 1.60
C GLY A 64 12.83 -8.56 0.47
N CYS A 65 11.57 -8.10 0.59
CA CYS A 65 10.57 -8.35 -0.44
C CYS A 65 10.73 -7.42 -1.67
N ALA A 66 11.34 -6.23 -1.51
CA ALA A 66 11.31 -5.17 -2.51
C ALA A 66 12.65 -4.97 -3.20
N ARG A 67 12.67 -4.93 -4.53
CA ARG A 67 13.82 -4.46 -5.35
C ARG A 67 13.73 -2.99 -5.72
N LYS A 68 12.51 -2.43 -5.76
CA LYS A 68 12.25 -1.04 -6.17
C LYS A 68 11.08 -0.44 -5.36
N LEU A 69 11.17 0.86 -5.10
CA LEU A 69 10.07 1.65 -4.51
C LEU A 69 9.75 2.86 -5.39
N ILE A 70 8.46 2.99 -5.78
CA ILE A 70 7.90 4.16 -6.46
C ILE A 70 7.03 4.92 -5.45
N PHE A 71 7.37 6.17 -5.14
CA PHE A 71 6.75 6.90 -4.05
C PHE A 71 6.83 8.42 -4.22
N SER A 72 6.17 9.16 -3.35
CA SER A 72 6.26 10.63 -3.30
C SER A 72 6.69 11.18 -1.94
N TRP A 73 6.47 10.45 -0.87
CA TRP A 73 6.96 10.77 0.47
C TRP A 73 6.97 9.48 1.30
N GLY A 74 7.95 9.30 2.17
CA GLY A 74 8.03 8.13 3.04
C GLY A 74 8.36 8.50 4.48
N GLY A 75 7.63 7.93 5.45
CA GLY A 75 7.87 8.18 6.86
C GLY A 75 6.94 7.40 7.78
N ASN A 76 7.36 7.27 9.05
CA ASN A 76 6.51 6.79 10.12
C ASN A 76 5.60 7.96 10.56
N PRO A 77 4.29 7.93 10.26
CA PRO A 77 3.43 9.10 10.39
C PRO A 77 3.36 9.66 11.82
N GLY A 78 3.88 10.89 12.02
CA GLY A 78 3.90 11.58 13.29
C GLY A 78 4.99 11.13 14.27
N VAL A 79 5.91 10.25 13.86
CA VAL A 79 6.99 9.72 14.71
C VAL A 79 8.37 9.97 14.12
N GLY A 80 8.61 9.72 12.83
CA GLY A 80 9.93 9.93 12.25
C GLY A 80 10.21 9.15 10.98
N SER A 81 11.44 8.63 10.88
CA SER A 81 11.96 7.96 9.68
C SER A 81 11.48 6.51 9.55
N LEU A 82 11.47 6.03 8.32
CA LEU A 82 11.45 4.61 8.00
C LEU A 82 12.90 4.12 7.98
N HIS A 83 13.31 3.41 9.04
CA HIS A 83 14.72 3.04 9.23
C HIS A 83 15.19 1.97 8.26
N ARG A 84 14.33 1.03 7.90
CA ARG A 84 14.68 -0.05 6.97
C ARG A 84 14.73 0.45 5.53
N LEU A 85 13.82 1.37 5.16
CA LEU A 85 13.89 2.07 3.88
C LEU A 85 15.23 2.83 3.74
N ARG A 86 15.59 3.64 4.75
CA ARG A 86 16.87 4.36 4.73
C ARG A 86 18.07 3.42 4.66
N ASP A 87 18.04 2.33 5.40
CA ASP A 87 19.12 1.36 5.44
C ASP A 87 19.29 0.65 4.07
N ALA A 88 18.18 0.33 3.38
CA ALA A 88 18.22 -0.24 2.05
C ALA A 88 18.82 0.74 1.01
N VAL A 89 18.48 2.02 1.09
CA VAL A 89 18.99 3.06 0.19
C VAL A 89 20.45 3.42 0.50
N GLU A 90 20.76 3.69 1.79
CA GLU A 90 22.06 4.23 2.20
C GLU A 90 23.13 3.13 2.36
N LYS A 91 22.74 1.94 2.78
CA LYS A 91 23.65 0.84 3.17
C LYS A 91 23.38 -0.47 2.45
N GLN A 92 22.42 -0.49 1.52
CA GLN A 92 22.06 -1.66 0.72
C GLN A 92 21.69 -2.89 1.57
N TRP A 93 21.02 -2.67 2.71
CA TRP A 93 20.56 -3.74 3.58
C TRP A 93 19.02 -3.83 3.59
N PRO A 94 18.44 -5.04 3.44
CA PRO A 94 19.06 -6.39 3.26
C PRO A 94 19.69 -6.54 1.86
N HIS A 95 19.32 -5.70 0.90
CA HIS A 95 19.90 -5.55 -0.42
C HIS A 95 19.64 -4.13 -0.95
N ALA A 96 20.28 -3.76 -2.06
CA ALA A 96 20.08 -2.47 -2.70
C ALA A 96 18.62 -2.27 -3.12
N LEU A 97 18.07 -1.09 -2.85
CA LEU A 97 16.72 -0.69 -3.24
C LEU A 97 16.81 0.43 -4.29
N GLU A 98 16.23 0.19 -5.46
CA GLU A 98 16.02 1.25 -6.45
C GLU A 98 14.89 2.15 -5.97
N ILE A 99 15.07 3.47 -6.05
CA ILE A 99 14.02 4.45 -5.73
C ILE A 99 13.61 5.24 -6.97
N GLU A 100 12.31 5.47 -7.10
CA GLU A 100 11.69 6.33 -8.09
C GLU A 100 10.77 7.30 -7.37
N GLU A 101 11.25 8.54 -7.20
CA GLU A 101 10.53 9.58 -6.47
C GLU A 101 9.74 10.46 -7.41
N HIS A 102 8.50 10.74 -7.03
CA HIS A 102 7.56 11.64 -7.69
C HIS A 102 7.00 12.67 -6.71
N SER A 103 6.28 13.68 -7.18
CA SER A 103 5.44 14.48 -6.31
C SER A 103 4.12 13.76 -6.00
N HIS A 104 3.43 14.16 -4.92
CA HIS A 104 2.09 13.65 -4.62
C HIS A 104 1.12 13.87 -5.79
N ALA A 105 1.17 15.05 -6.41
CA ALA A 105 0.31 15.38 -7.53
C ALA A 105 0.56 14.48 -8.74
N ASP A 106 1.83 14.15 -9.01
CA ASP A 106 2.16 13.30 -10.14
C ASP A 106 1.70 11.87 -9.92
N LEU A 107 2.04 11.30 -8.76
CA LEU A 107 1.72 9.91 -8.49
C LEU A 107 0.20 9.70 -8.42
N ALA A 108 -0.55 10.68 -7.87
CA ALA A 108 -2.01 10.65 -7.91
C ALA A 108 -2.53 10.69 -9.35
N ASN A 109 -2.02 11.60 -10.19
CA ASN A 109 -2.43 11.68 -11.60
C ASN A 109 -1.96 10.48 -12.41
N ALA A 110 -0.82 9.87 -12.08
CA ALA A 110 -0.34 8.64 -12.70
C ALA A 110 -1.29 7.46 -12.44
N TYR A 111 -1.84 7.34 -11.22
CA TYR A 111 -2.90 6.37 -10.92
C TYR A 111 -4.21 6.68 -11.67
N VAL A 112 -4.63 7.95 -11.72
CA VAL A 112 -5.82 8.37 -12.51
C VAL A 112 -5.63 8.02 -13.97
N ALA A 113 -4.46 8.29 -14.54
CA ALA A 113 -4.14 7.93 -15.92
C ALA A 113 -4.19 6.40 -16.14
N GLY A 114 -3.63 5.62 -15.21
CA GLY A 114 -3.69 4.17 -15.23
C GLY A 114 -5.12 3.64 -15.20
N ALA A 115 -5.95 4.13 -14.29
CA ALA A 115 -7.35 3.78 -14.14
C ALA A 115 -8.19 4.16 -15.38
N SER A 116 -7.83 5.24 -16.06
CA SER A 116 -8.51 5.74 -17.26
C SER A 116 -7.99 5.12 -18.56
N GLY A 117 -7.01 4.22 -18.50
CA GLY A 117 -6.40 3.62 -19.69
C GLY A 117 -5.48 4.56 -20.46
N LEU A 118 -5.08 5.70 -19.89
CA LEU A 118 -4.18 6.66 -20.52
C LEU A 118 -2.71 6.19 -20.35
N PRO A 119 -1.84 6.47 -21.34
CA PRO A 119 -0.44 6.04 -21.29
C PRO A 119 0.41 6.86 -20.32
N PHE A 120 0.03 8.11 -20.04
CA PHE A 120 0.73 9.02 -19.15
C PHE A 120 -0.20 10.10 -18.62
N ALA A 121 0.19 10.74 -17.52
CA ALA A 121 -0.46 11.92 -16.96
C ALA A 121 0.30 13.18 -17.39
N VAL A 122 -0.44 14.29 -17.54
CA VAL A 122 0.09 15.63 -17.88
C VAL A 122 -0.34 16.61 -16.80
N LEU A 123 0.61 17.41 -16.30
CA LEU A 123 0.31 18.35 -15.22
C LEU A 123 1.23 19.58 -15.21
N ARG A 124 0.77 20.65 -14.56
CA ARG A 124 1.57 21.84 -14.24
C ARG A 124 2.33 21.61 -12.95
N ALA A 125 3.44 20.90 -13.03
CA ALA A 125 4.27 20.61 -11.86
C ALA A 125 5.74 20.81 -12.17
N TYR A 126 6.57 20.75 -11.11
CA TYR A 126 8.03 20.79 -11.16
C TYR A 126 8.67 22.11 -11.58
N ALA A 127 7.92 23.20 -11.76
CA ALA A 127 8.53 24.50 -11.99
C ALA A 127 9.44 24.88 -10.80
N GLY A 128 10.75 24.95 -11.03
CA GLY A 128 11.75 25.24 -10.00
C GLY A 128 12.14 24.06 -9.12
N SER A 129 11.65 22.83 -9.40
CA SER A 129 12.04 21.60 -8.71
C SER A 129 13.23 20.93 -9.38
N ASP A 130 14.08 20.27 -8.59
CA ASP A 130 15.20 19.47 -9.09
C ASP A 130 14.80 18.01 -9.39
N LEU A 131 13.59 17.60 -9.05
CA LEU A 131 13.13 16.23 -9.22
C LEU A 131 13.23 15.72 -10.66
N PRO A 132 12.91 16.51 -11.71
CA PRO A 132 13.11 16.09 -13.10
C PRO A 132 14.57 15.85 -13.51
N LYS A 133 15.53 16.38 -12.73
CA LYS A 133 16.98 16.17 -12.99
C LYS A 133 17.44 14.79 -12.51
N VAL A 134 16.77 14.23 -11.49
CA VAL A 134 17.12 12.95 -10.85
C VAL A 134 16.18 11.82 -11.25
N ASN A 135 14.93 12.13 -11.64
CA ASN A 135 13.98 11.14 -12.14
C ASN A 135 13.82 11.27 -13.68
N PRO A 136 14.45 10.39 -14.47
CA PRO A 136 14.42 10.46 -15.93
C PRO A 136 13.04 10.14 -16.54
N LEU A 137 12.07 9.65 -15.75
CA LEU A 137 10.71 9.38 -16.20
C LEU A 137 9.83 10.63 -16.19
N ILE A 138 10.25 11.70 -15.52
CA ILE A 138 9.58 12.99 -15.59
C ILE A 138 10.03 13.69 -16.87
N LYS A 139 9.14 13.73 -17.86
CA LYS A 139 9.38 14.32 -19.19
C LYS A 139 8.61 15.63 -19.34
N SER A 140 8.83 16.31 -20.46
CA SER A 140 8.03 17.46 -20.87
C SER A 140 7.21 17.15 -22.11
N VAL A 141 6.04 17.77 -22.21
CA VAL A 141 5.16 17.74 -23.39
C VAL A 141 4.62 19.12 -23.67
N THR A 142 4.54 19.51 -24.95
CA THR A 142 3.92 20.77 -25.34
C THR A 142 2.41 20.55 -25.51
N CYS A 143 1.60 21.34 -24.80
CA CYS A 143 0.15 21.31 -24.94
C CYS A 143 -0.25 21.74 -26.36
N PRO A 144 -0.95 20.90 -27.15
CA PRO A 144 -1.31 21.22 -28.53
C PRO A 144 -2.34 22.35 -28.64
N PHE A 145 -3.01 22.70 -27.54
CA PHE A 145 -4.05 23.72 -27.52
C PHE A 145 -3.55 25.10 -27.09
N THR A 146 -2.57 25.14 -26.18
CA THR A 146 -2.08 26.40 -25.57
C THR A 146 -0.63 26.72 -25.88
N GLY A 147 0.15 25.75 -26.37
CA GLY A 147 1.60 25.86 -26.55
C GLY A 147 2.41 25.81 -25.25
N GLU A 148 1.75 25.65 -24.10
CA GLU A 148 2.41 25.57 -22.79
C GLU A 148 3.22 24.27 -22.68
N VAL A 149 4.44 24.37 -22.11
CA VAL A 149 5.26 23.19 -21.78
C VAL A 149 4.84 22.68 -20.41
N LEU A 150 4.42 21.42 -20.36
CA LEU A 150 3.89 20.74 -19.19
C LEU A 150 4.77 19.55 -18.81
N ALA A 151 4.70 19.11 -17.57
CA ALA A 151 5.30 17.84 -17.15
C ALA A 151 4.44 16.67 -17.62
N ALA A 152 5.10 15.57 -17.96
CA ALA A 152 4.50 14.29 -18.34
C ALA A 152 5.14 13.17 -17.53
N VAL A 153 4.33 12.33 -16.90
CA VAL A 153 4.77 11.17 -16.11
C VAL A 153 4.03 9.91 -16.58
N PRO A 154 4.69 8.74 -16.64
CA PRO A 154 4.05 7.50 -17.09
C PRO A 154 2.87 7.14 -16.17
N SER A 155 1.85 6.49 -16.71
CA SER A 155 0.75 5.97 -15.91
C SER A 155 1.22 4.84 -15.00
N VAL A 156 0.73 4.80 -13.76
CA VAL A 156 0.95 3.69 -12.82
C VAL A 156 -0.14 2.64 -13.05
N ARG A 157 0.31 1.43 -13.38
CA ARG A 157 -0.54 0.25 -13.61
C ARG A 157 0.02 -0.95 -12.87
N PRO A 158 -0.30 -1.10 -11.58
CA PRO A 158 0.22 -2.22 -10.80
C PRO A 158 -0.22 -3.58 -11.37
N ASP A 159 0.64 -4.58 -11.23
CA ASP A 159 0.23 -5.96 -11.47
C ASP A 159 -0.81 -6.39 -10.44
N VAL A 160 -0.59 -5.96 -9.18
CA VAL A 160 -1.54 -6.18 -8.07
C VAL A 160 -1.69 -4.90 -7.27
N THR A 161 -2.93 -4.48 -7.05
CA THR A 161 -3.25 -3.53 -5.98
C THR A 161 -3.92 -4.27 -4.83
N VAL A 162 -3.51 -3.97 -3.61
CA VAL A 162 -4.22 -4.37 -2.39
C VAL A 162 -4.70 -3.13 -1.67
N ILE A 163 -5.96 -3.12 -1.27
CA ILE A 163 -6.56 -2.10 -0.42
C ILE A 163 -7.27 -2.77 0.77
N HIS A 164 -7.47 -1.99 1.83
CA HIS A 164 -8.40 -2.36 2.89
C HIS A 164 -9.68 -1.54 2.75
N ALA A 165 -10.81 -2.12 3.11
CA ALA A 165 -12.12 -1.46 3.03
C ALA A 165 -12.99 -1.86 4.22
N GLN A 166 -14.09 -1.12 4.43
CA GLN A 166 -14.97 -1.43 5.55
C GLN A 166 -15.87 -2.62 5.27
N LYS A 167 -16.52 -2.68 4.10
CA LYS A 167 -17.50 -3.74 3.82
C LYS A 167 -17.38 -4.31 2.42
N ALA A 168 -17.77 -5.57 2.30
CA ALA A 168 -18.09 -6.19 1.01
C ALA A 168 -19.44 -6.90 1.10
N ASP A 169 -20.12 -7.05 -0.04
CA ASP A 169 -21.25 -7.97 -0.15
C ASP A 169 -20.80 -9.37 -0.62
N ARG A 170 -21.70 -10.35 -0.54
CA ARG A 170 -21.42 -11.73 -0.99
C ARG A 170 -21.23 -11.85 -2.51
N LYS A 171 -21.55 -10.81 -3.27
CA LYS A 171 -21.32 -10.73 -4.72
C LYS A 171 -19.94 -10.20 -5.06
N GLY A 172 -19.18 -9.75 -4.03
CA GLY A 172 -17.83 -9.21 -4.18
C GLY A 172 -17.80 -7.72 -4.53
N ASN A 173 -18.89 -6.96 -4.37
CA ASN A 173 -18.82 -5.51 -4.40
C ASN A 173 -18.27 -5.01 -3.06
N VAL A 174 -17.49 -3.94 -3.10
CA VAL A 174 -16.79 -3.39 -1.93
C VAL A 174 -17.20 -1.96 -1.68
N LEU A 175 -17.42 -1.63 -0.42
CA LEU A 175 -17.81 -0.31 0.05
C LEU A 175 -16.72 0.26 0.94
N LEU A 176 -16.26 1.47 0.62
CA LEU A 176 -15.30 2.21 1.43
C LEU A 176 -15.74 3.68 1.59
N TRP A 177 -15.38 4.24 2.74
CA TRP A 177 -15.65 5.65 3.07
C TRP A 177 -14.56 6.22 3.97
N GLY A 178 -14.57 7.53 4.17
CA GLY A 178 -13.56 8.27 4.95
C GLY A 178 -12.46 8.85 4.07
N ILE A 179 -11.23 8.81 4.53
CA ILE A 179 -10.06 9.34 3.78
C ILE A 179 -9.54 8.23 2.86
N LEU A 180 -9.90 8.29 1.59
CA LEU A 180 -9.58 7.24 0.61
C LEU A 180 -8.22 7.44 -0.09
N GLY A 181 -7.72 8.68 -0.17
CA GLY A 181 -6.54 8.94 -1.00
C GLY A 181 -6.78 8.53 -2.45
N VAL A 182 -5.91 7.69 -2.99
CA VAL A 182 -5.99 7.14 -4.37
C VAL A 182 -6.42 5.67 -4.42
N GLN A 183 -7.04 5.14 -3.36
CA GLN A 183 -7.40 3.71 -3.28
C GLN A 183 -8.29 3.26 -4.45
N LYS A 184 -9.29 4.08 -4.81
CA LYS A 184 -10.18 3.79 -5.94
C LYS A 184 -9.41 3.75 -7.27
N GLU A 185 -8.60 4.74 -7.52
CA GLU A 185 -7.80 4.84 -8.73
C GLU A 185 -6.78 3.71 -8.81
N ALA A 186 -6.11 3.38 -7.72
CA ALA A 186 -5.16 2.27 -7.64
C ALA A 186 -5.83 0.92 -7.90
N ALA A 187 -7.04 0.69 -7.36
CA ALA A 187 -7.80 -0.52 -7.61
C ALA A 187 -8.19 -0.66 -9.09
N LEU A 188 -8.65 0.44 -9.70
CA LEU A 188 -9.06 0.47 -11.12
C LEU A 188 -7.88 0.46 -12.11
N ALA A 189 -6.70 0.91 -11.69
CA ALA A 189 -5.49 0.91 -12.51
C ALA A 189 -4.81 -0.47 -12.59
N ALA A 190 -5.06 -1.34 -11.61
CA ALA A 190 -4.38 -2.62 -11.47
C ALA A 190 -4.88 -3.69 -12.45
N LYS A 191 -4.00 -4.64 -12.78
CA LYS A 191 -4.41 -5.86 -13.50
C LYS A 191 -5.22 -6.80 -12.60
N ARG A 192 -4.90 -6.85 -11.31
CA ARG A 192 -5.54 -7.66 -10.27
C ARG A 192 -5.70 -6.80 -9.02
N CYS A 193 -6.86 -6.88 -8.37
CA CYS A 193 -7.11 -6.15 -7.14
C CYS A 193 -7.60 -7.10 -6.04
N ILE A 194 -6.89 -7.15 -4.92
CA ILE A 194 -7.26 -7.86 -3.69
C ILE A 194 -7.80 -6.82 -2.71
N VAL A 195 -8.93 -7.10 -2.08
CA VAL A 195 -9.49 -6.24 -1.05
C VAL A 195 -9.65 -7.01 0.25
N THR A 196 -9.01 -6.53 1.32
CA THR A 196 -9.30 -6.99 2.67
C THR A 196 -10.43 -6.14 3.26
N VAL A 197 -11.35 -6.75 4.00
CA VAL A 197 -12.52 -6.04 4.55
C VAL A 197 -12.75 -6.36 6.03
N GLU A 198 -13.32 -5.38 6.74
CA GLU A 198 -13.75 -5.55 8.14
C GLU A 198 -14.98 -6.47 8.23
N GLU A 199 -15.89 -6.40 7.25
CA GLU A 199 -17.17 -7.10 7.32
C GLU A 199 -17.65 -7.55 5.93
N ILE A 200 -18.25 -8.76 5.86
CA ILE A 200 -19.00 -9.23 4.70
C ILE A 200 -20.48 -9.24 5.03
N VAL A 201 -21.29 -8.52 4.26
CA VAL A 201 -22.74 -8.35 4.44
C VAL A 201 -23.52 -8.97 3.27
N ASP A 202 -24.81 -9.17 3.45
CA ASP A 202 -25.65 -9.69 2.36
C ASP A 202 -25.91 -8.62 1.29
N ASP A 203 -26.19 -7.37 1.70
CA ASP A 203 -26.42 -6.22 0.84
C ASP A 203 -25.68 -4.96 1.34
N LEU A 204 -24.99 -4.26 0.43
CA LEU A 204 -24.31 -3.01 0.75
C LEU A 204 -25.32 -1.86 0.88
N GLN A 205 -25.35 -1.23 2.04
CA GLN A 205 -26.06 0.03 2.28
C GLN A 205 -25.04 1.16 2.19
N ALA A 206 -24.89 1.74 1.01
CA ALA A 206 -23.88 2.78 0.74
C ALA A 206 -24.37 4.16 1.22
N PRO A 207 -23.70 4.84 2.17
CA PRO A 207 -23.93 6.24 2.44
C PRO A 207 -23.66 7.11 1.20
N MET A 208 -24.26 8.29 1.14
CA MET A 208 -24.15 9.17 -0.05
C MET A 208 -22.72 9.47 -0.47
N ASN A 209 -21.79 9.56 0.47
CA ASN A 209 -20.38 9.91 0.22
C ASN A 209 -19.45 8.69 0.17
N ALA A 210 -20.00 7.48 0.12
CA ALA A 210 -19.18 6.28 0.06
C ALA A 210 -18.76 5.97 -1.38
N CYS A 211 -17.61 5.32 -1.49
CA CYS A 211 -17.12 4.76 -2.74
C CYS A 211 -17.49 3.28 -2.83
N VAL A 212 -18.12 2.88 -3.93
CA VAL A 212 -18.40 1.47 -4.22
C VAL A 212 -17.50 1.01 -5.36
N LEU A 213 -16.71 -0.02 -5.10
CA LEU A 213 -15.94 -0.73 -6.12
C LEU A 213 -16.74 -1.97 -6.55
N PRO A 214 -17.12 -2.06 -7.83
CA PRO A 214 -17.90 -3.19 -8.32
C PRO A 214 -17.04 -4.45 -8.44
N THR A 215 -17.66 -5.62 -8.25
CA THR A 215 -17.02 -6.93 -8.28
C THR A 215 -16.18 -7.19 -9.54
N TRP A 216 -16.54 -6.63 -10.68
CA TRP A 216 -15.80 -6.82 -11.94
C TRP A 216 -14.42 -6.12 -11.95
N ALA A 217 -14.20 -5.13 -11.09
CA ALA A 217 -12.92 -4.44 -10.92
C ALA A 217 -11.97 -5.18 -9.95
N LEU A 218 -12.44 -6.23 -9.28
CA LEU A 218 -11.75 -6.90 -8.21
C LEU A 218 -11.45 -8.35 -8.55
N SER A 219 -10.34 -8.88 -8.02
CA SER A 219 -9.94 -10.29 -8.16
C SER A 219 -10.36 -11.11 -6.95
N ALA A 220 -10.14 -10.59 -5.75
CA ALA A 220 -10.50 -11.26 -4.50
C ALA A 220 -10.98 -10.28 -3.43
N VAL A 221 -11.89 -10.78 -2.58
CA VAL A 221 -12.30 -10.15 -1.32
C VAL A 221 -11.96 -11.10 -0.17
N CYS A 222 -11.26 -10.59 0.84
CA CYS A 222 -10.79 -11.34 1.99
C CYS A 222 -11.35 -10.73 3.28
N HIS A 223 -12.07 -11.52 4.10
CA HIS A 223 -12.55 -11.07 5.40
C HIS A 223 -11.39 -11.07 6.41
N VAL A 224 -10.92 -9.89 6.79
CA VAL A 224 -9.78 -9.69 7.69
C VAL A 224 -10.09 -8.52 8.64
N PRO A 225 -10.91 -8.73 9.66
CA PRO A 225 -11.22 -7.69 10.66
C PRO A 225 -9.96 -7.15 11.32
N GLY A 226 -9.88 -5.81 11.46
CA GLY A 226 -8.70 -5.14 11.98
C GLY A 226 -7.49 -5.17 11.04
N GLY A 227 -7.65 -5.60 9.78
CA GLY A 227 -6.57 -5.77 8.82
C GLY A 227 -5.81 -4.50 8.45
N ALA A 228 -6.32 -3.34 8.87
CA ALA A 228 -5.66 -2.05 8.71
C ALA A 228 -4.72 -1.68 9.88
N HIS A 229 -4.75 -2.40 11.03
CA HIS A 229 -3.90 -2.06 12.18
C HIS A 229 -2.42 -1.96 11.78
N PRO A 230 -1.66 -0.94 12.23
CA PRO A 230 -1.96 0.09 13.24
C PRO A 230 -2.69 1.33 12.70
N SER A 231 -3.00 1.41 11.40
CA SER A 231 -3.88 2.45 10.91
C SER A 231 -5.33 2.18 11.36
N TYR A 232 -6.24 3.11 11.06
CA TYR A 232 -7.62 2.95 11.46
C TYR A 232 -8.52 2.57 10.28
N ALA A 233 -9.66 1.94 10.61
CA ALA A 233 -10.78 1.75 9.70
C ALA A 233 -11.99 2.49 10.29
N HIS A 234 -12.36 3.63 9.69
CA HIS A 234 -13.39 4.50 10.24
C HIS A 234 -14.71 3.77 10.45
N GLY A 235 -15.21 3.80 11.69
CA GLY A 235 -16.40 3.07 12.13
C GLY A 235 -16.13 1.65 12.66
N TYR A 236 -14.89 1.16 12.62
CA TYR A 236 -14.50 -0.17 13.11
C TYR A 236 -13.33 -0.11 14.11
N THR A 237 -12.21 0.48 13.72
CA THR A 237 -11.01 0.50 14.56
C THR A 237 -10.40 1.89 14.61
N GLU A 238 -9.86 2.23 15.77
CA GLU A 238 -9.09 3.46 15.98
C GLU A 238 -7.61 3.27 15.61
N ARG A 239 -6.92 4.40 15.38
CA ARG A 239 -5.49 4.40 15.09
C ARG A 239 -4.68 4.06 16.35
N ASP A 240 -3.79 3.09 16.26
CA ASP A 240 -2.87 2.73 17.34
C ASP A 240 -1.58 3.57 17.30
N ASN A 241 -1.63 4.74 17.90
CA ASN A 241 -0.46 5.62 17.99
C ASN A 241 0.69 5.02 18.83
N ARG A 242 0.39 4.12 19.78
CA ARG A 242 1.41 3.46 20.61
C ARG A 242 2.24 2.51 19.76
N PHE A 243 1.60 1.78 18.85
CA PHE A 243 2.31 0.89 17.92
C PHE A 243 3.22 1.70 16.99
N TYR A 244 2.77 2.83 16.43
CA TYR A 244 3.60 3.69 15.60
C TYR A 244 4.85 4.20 16.35
N GLN A 245 4.69 4.56 17.64
CA GLN A 245 5.81 4.99 18.48
C GLN A 245 6.74 3.83 18.84
N ALA A 246 6.19 2.66 19.18
CA ALA A 246 6.97 1.46 19.52
C ALA A 246 7.76 0.91 18.32
N TRP A 247 7.32 1.16 17.11
CA TRP A 247 8.00 0.71 15.89
C TRP A 247 9.37 1.40 15.69
N ASP A 248 9.52 2.66 16.06
CA ASP A 248 10.76 3.41 15.83
C ASP A 248 12.01 2.71 16.42
N PRO A 249 12.05 2.37 17.71
CA PRO A 249 13.20 1.63 18.27
C PRO A 249 13.36 0.21 17.68
N ILE A 250 12.27 -0.48 17.34
CA ILE A 250 12.31 -1.80 16.72
C ILE A 250 12.98 -1.71 15.35
N ALA A 251 12.51 -0.79 14.51
CA ALA A 251 13.02 -0.65 13.16
C ALA A 251 14.44 -0.08 13.09
N ARG A 252 14.91 0.63 14.11
CA ARG A 252 16.22 1.29 14.11
C ARG A 252 17.38 0.31 14.10
N ASP A 253 17.26 -0.80 14.78
CA ASP A 253 18.27 -1.84 14.86
C ASP A 253 17.90 -3.06 14.01
N ARG A 254 18.88 -3.61 13.26
CA ARG A 254 18.64 -4.73 12.31
C ARG A 254 18.29 -6.03 13.02
N GLU A 255 18.94 -6.33 14.12
CA GLU A 255 18.73 -7.57 14.88
C GLU A 255 17.36 -7.54 15.54
N THR A 256 17.02 -6.43 16.20
CA THR A 256 15.71 -6.21 16.82
C THR A 256 14.58 -6.27 15.78
N PHE A 257 14.78 -5.63 14.62
CA PHE A 257 13.82 -5.70 13.50
C PHE A 257 13.64 -7.15 13.03
N THR A 258 14.74 -7.87 12.78
CA THR A 258 14.68 -9.24 12.28
C THR A 258 14.03 -10.17 13.29
N ALA A 259 14.35 -10.03 14.58
CA ALA A 259 13.73 -10.79 15.65
C ALA A 259 12.20 -10.52 15.70
N TRP A 260 11.79 -9.27 15.57
CA TRP A 260 10.39 -8.89 15.55
C TRP A 260 9.64 -9.49 14.34
N ILE A 261 10.21 -9.40 13.12
CA ILE A 261 9.63 -10.04 11.91
C ILE A 261 9.46 -11.54 12.10
N ASN A 262 10.50 -12.20 12.63
CA ASN A 262 10.46 -13.64 12.87
C ASN A 262 9.42 -14.01 13.93
N GLU A 263 9.32 -13.23 15.00
CA GLU A 263 8.40 -13.51 16.10
C GLU A 263 6.93 -13.21 15.72
N TYR A 264 6.67 -12.06 15.14
CA TYR A 264 5.30 -11.55 14.96
C TYR A 264 4.70 -11.82 13.57
N ILE A 265 5.53 -12.00 12.54
CA ILE A 265 5.02 -12.30 11.19
C ILE A 265 5.24 -13.76 10.83
N HIS A 266 6.48 -14.26 10.84
CA HIS A 266 6.74 -15.67 10.52
C HIS A 266 6.28 -16.62 11.62
N GLY A 267 6.32 -16.18 12.87
CA GLY A 267 5.87 -16.97 14.06
C GLY A 267 4.36 -16.92 14.32
N THR A 268 3.55 -16.44 13.35
CA THR A 268 2.09 -16.45 13.41
C THR A 268 1.51 -16.98 12.10
N ALA A 269 0.42 -17.75 12.19
CA ALA A 269 -0.19 -18.38 11.02
C ALA A 269 -0.91 -17.37 10.13
N ASP A 270 -1.52 -16.35 10.74
CA ASP A 270 -2.28 -15.32 10.04
C ASP A 270 -2.30 -13.98 10.81
N PHE A 271 -3.05 -13.02 10.31
CA PHE A 271 -3.18 -11.71 10.94
C PHE A 271 -3.98 -11.73 12.24
N ASN A 272 -4.92 -12.66 12.41
CA ASN A 272 -5.69 -12.79 13.65
C ASN A 272 -4.77 -13.26 14.80
N GLU A 273 -3.90 -14.22 14.52
CA GLU A 273 -2.91 -14.70 15.50
C GLU A 273 -1.88 -13.60 15.85
N PHE A 274 -1.46 -12.81 14.84
CA PHE A 274 -0.63 -11.62 15.06
C PHE A 274 -1.29 -10.63 16.03
N GLN A 275 -2.56 -10.27 15.80
CA GLN A 275 -3.30 -9.36 16.68
C GLN A 275 -3.45 -9.93 18.09
N ALA A 276 -3.79 -11.22 18.22
CA ALA A 276 -3.89 -11.88 19.51
C ALA A 276 -2.56 -11.91 20.27
N LYS A 277 -1.44 -12.07 19.56
CA LYS A 277 -0.10 -12.03 20.14
C LYS A 277 0.28 -10.62 20.62
N LEU A 278 -0.05 -9.59 19.85
CA LEU A 278 0.17 -8.19 20.26
C LEU A 278 -0.64 -7.84 21.51
N ALA A 279 -1.91 -8.25 21.58
CA ALA A 279 -2.77 -7.99 22.73
C ALA A 279 -2.17 -8.59 24.01
N ARG A 280 -1.75 -9.86 23.98
CA ARG A 280 -1.07 -10.53 25.10
C ARG A 280 0.22 -9.83 25.54
N ALA A 281 1.02 -9.36 24.57
CA ALA A 281 2.24 -8.63 24.88
C ALA A 281 2.00 -7.25 25.50
N SER A 282 0.84 -6.64 25.23
CA SER A 282 0.44 -5.36 25.82
C SER A 282 -0.12 -5.49 27.25
N GLU A 283 -0.74 -6.62 27.57
CA GLU A 283 -1.27 -6.93 28.92
C GLU A 283 -0.15 -7.33 29.91
N ALA A 284 0.98 -7.79 29.40
CA ALA A 284 2.13 -8.22 30.21
C ALA A 284 3.07 -7.06 30.63
N LYS A 285 2.83 -5.84 30.17
CA LYS A 285 3.60 -4.62 30.50
C LYS A 285 2.78 -3.69 31.42
#